data_48b59d5d1dd17d38daed406c4168ee49
#
_entry.id   48b59d5d1dd17d38daed406c4168ee49
#
_cell.length_a   1.000
_cell.length_b   1.000
_cell.length_c   1.000
_cell.angle_alpha   90.00
_cell.angle_beta   90.00
_cell.angle_gamma   90.00
#
_symmetry.space_group_name_H-M   'P 1'
#
loop_
_entity.id
_entity.type
_entity.pdbx_description
1 polymer ?
#
loop_
_entity_poly.entity_id
_entity_poly.type
_entity_poly.pdbx_seq_one_letter_code
_entity_poly.pdbx_strand_id
1 'polypeptide(L)'
;YAWLPIEGIDEYIKHGIKQGQGDEMVKVGFLKAFIDGTIGVRSALMFEAFSEEPGNMGLAQYKEEDFYALIEKAHLDGYQVGVHAIGDRGVHWTLNAFERAQKKDGNKGLRHRVEHNTVNILPDTKRFGELGVVASMQPNITGNELYRRMRLGIERARRVDMWKTLLNNGALLAWGTDWPVSPLNPMENLYQLVTRFYPEERLTMAEAIKFYTFGPAYASFEEDIKGTLEVGKLADMVVLSKDLFNIPPQEILKTEVLYTILGGRIVYQKDE
;
A
#
# COMPACT_ATOMS: atom_id res chain seq x y z
N TYR A 1 11.74 8.48 0.92
CA TYR A 1 11.44 7.66 2.11
C TYR A 1 11.88 6.23 1.83
N ALA A 2 13.16 5.94 2.20
CA ALA A 2 13.83 4.69 1.86
C ALA A 2 13.51 3.61 2.91
N TRP A 3 13.15 2.41 2.49
CA TRP A 3 13.01 1.27 3.40
C TRP A 3 14.33 0.52 3.58
N LEU A 4 14.49 -0.14 4.71
CA LEU A 4 15.62 -1.01 5.03
C LEU A 4 15.13 -2.44 5.27
N PRO A 5 15.89 -3.49 4.90
CA PRO A 5 15.52 -4.87 5.21
C PRO A 5 15.36 -5.09 6.71
N ILE A 6 14.28 -5.72 7.15
CA ILE A 6 14.00 -5.91 8.58
C ILE A 6 15.03 -6.83 9.25
N GLU A 7 15.65 -7.73 8.50
CA GLU A 7 16.65 -8.67 9.00
C GLU A 7 17.92 -7.97 9.52
N GLY A 8 18.15 -6.73 9.09
CA GLY A 8 19.27 -5.90 9.55
C GLY A 8 19.02 -5.15 10.86
N ILE A 9 17.88 -5.33 11.52
CA ILE A 9 17.45 -4.51 12.66
C ILE A 9 18.49 -4.40 13.78
N ASP A 10 19.20 -5.48 14.10
CA ASP A 10 20.23 -5.48 15.15
C ASP A 10 21.38 -4.51 14.84
N GLU A 11 21.80 -4.47 13.58
CA GLU A 11 22.85 -3.54 13.14
C GLU A 11 22.32 -2.10 13.09
N TYR A 12 21.06 -1.88 12.73
CA TYR A 12 20.49 -0.53 12.74
C TYR A 12 20.42 0.03 14.16
N ILE A 13 19.96 -0.76 15.13
CA ILE A 13 19.93 -0.38 16.56
C ILE A 13 21.35 -0.08 17.05
N LYS A 14 22.29 -0.97 16.80
CA LYS A 14 23.71 -0.85 17.22
C LYS A 14 24.36 0.41 16.65
N HIS A 15 24.05 0.80 15.42
CA HIS A 15 24.59 2.00 14.77
C HIS A 15 23.74 3.26 14.97
N GLY A 16 22.68 3.18 15.76
CA GLY A 16 21.83 4.34 16.07
C GLY A 16 21.04 4.87 14.87
N ILE A 17 20.82 4.03 13.84
CA ILE A 17 19.98 4.37 12.68
C ILE A 17 18.52 4.39 13.15
N LYS A 18 17.81 5.49 12.91
CA LYS A 18 16.42 5.66 13.36
C LYS A 18 15.52 6.02 12.19
N GLN A 19 14.26 5.60 12.31
CA GLN A 19 13.23 6.07 11.40
C GLN A 19 13.15 7.61 11.40
N GLY A 20 12.94 8.19 10.21
CA GLY A 20 12.89 9.64 10.02
C GLY A 20 14.24 10.32 9.97
N GLN A 21 15.36 9.62 10.21
CA GLN A 21 16.71 10.17 10.09
C GLN A 21 17.00 10.54 8.63
N GLY A 22 17.45 11.78 8.42
CA GLY A 22 17.72 12.33 7.09
C GLY A 22 17.14 13.74 6.95
N ASP A 23 16.73 14.08 5.75
CA ASP A 23 16.15 15.39 5.40
C ASP A 23 14.89 15.25 4.53
N GLU A 24 14.39 16.35 3.96
CA GLU A 24 13.20 16.34 3.11
C GLU A 24 13.41 15.60 1.78
N MET A 25 14.65 15.41 1.32
CA MET A 25 14.99 14.76 0.07
C MET A 25 15.21 13.26 0.25
N VAL A 26 15.89 12.85 1.33
CA VAL A 26 16.17 11.44 1.63
C VAL A 26 16.11 11.21 3.13
N LYS A 27 15.26 10.29 3.55
CA LYS A 27 15.17 9.86 4.95
C LYS A 27 15.00 8.37 5.10
N VAL A 28 15.43 7.84 6.24
CA VAL A 28 15.18 6.45 6.65
C VAL A 28 13.70 6.29 6.91
N GLY A 29 13.09 5.37 6.17
CA GLY A 29 11.67 5.05 6.26
C GLY A 29 11.40 3.84 7.17
N PHE A 30 10.64 2.91 6.66
CA PHE A 30 10.21 1.72 7.39
C PHE A 30 11.17 0.53 7.22
N LEU A 31 11.06 -0.44 8.12
CA LEU A 31 11.69 -1.75 7.94
C LEU A 31 10.80 -2.63 7.08
N LYS A 32 11.35 -3.18 5.99
CA LYS A 32 10.63 -4.02 5.02
C LYS A 32 10.79 -5.50 5.34
N ALA A 33 9.65 -6.20 5.44
CA ALA A 33 9.58 -7.65 5.50
C ALA A 33 8.76 -8.21 4.31
N PHE A 34 8.95 -9.49 3.99
CA PHE A 34 8.18 -10.22 2.98
C PHE A 34 7.63 -11.48 3.63
N ILE A 35 6.30 -11.55 3.86
CA ILE A 35 5.70 -12.74 4.46
C ILE A 35 5.42 -13.84 3.45
N ASP A 36 5.13 -13.46 2.21
CA ASP A 36 4.77 -14.39 1.13
C ASP A 36 5.28 -13.94 -0.25
N GLY A 37 4.81 -14.59 -1.29
CA GLY A 37 5.08 -14.24 -2.68
C GLY A 37 3.86 -13.64 -3.37
N THR A 38 3.56 -14.09 -4.62
CA THR A 38 2.54 -13.47 -5.46
C THR A 38 1.46 -14.48 -5.94
N ILE A 39 0.28 -13.96 -6.34
CA ILE A 39 -0.77 -14.77 -6.97
C ILE A 39 -0.26 -15.36 -8.30
N GLY A 40 0.55 -14.61 -9.03
CA GLY A 40 1.02 -14.99 -10.38
C GLY A 40 1.71 -16.32 -10.43
N VAL A 41 2.66 -16.54 -9.55
CA VAL A 41 3.42 -17.78 -9.43
C VAL A 41 2.89 -18.70 -8.33
N ARG A 42 1.70 -18.42 -7.79
CA ARG A 42 1.01 -19.21 -6.75
C ARG A 42 1.83 -19.40 -5.48
N SER A 43 2.58 -18.38 -5.10
CA SER A 43 3.39 -18.34 -3.88
C SER A 43 2.83 -17.39 -2.80
N ALA A 44 1.74 -16.64 -3.08
CA ALA A 44 1.02 -15.90 -2.06
C ALA A 44 0.44 -16.86 -1.02
N LEU A 45 0.60 -16.53 0.27
CA LEU A 45 0.20 -17.40 1.38
C LEU A 45 -1.30 -17.31 1.62
N MET A 46 -2.01 -18.40 1.31
CA MET A 46 -3.46 -18.49 1.31
C MET A 46 -3.99 -19.40 2.42
N PHE A 47 -5.23 -19.15 2.88
CA PHE A 47 -5.94 -20.09 3.76
C PHE A 47 -6.44 -21.34 3.00
N GLU A 48 -6.77 -21.19 1.72
CA GLU A 48 -7.23 -22.27 0.87
C GLU A 48 -6.33 -22.38 -0.37
N ALA A 49 -6.16 -23.60 -0.88
CA ALA A 49 -5.34 -23.85 -2.06
C ALA A 49 -5.77 -23.04 -3.29
N PHE A 50 -4.84 -22.73 -4.16
CA PHE A 50 -5.13 -22.15 -5.47
C PHE A 50 -6.08 -23.06 -6.26
N SER A 51 -7.04 -22.45 -6.97
CA SER A 51 -8.12 -23.20 -7.63
C SER A 51 -7.65 -24.20 -8.68
N GLU A 52 -6.56 -23.90 -9.38
CA GLU A 52 -5.96 -24.73 -10.42
C GLU A 52 -4.81 -25.60 -9.92
N GLU A 53 -4.47 -25.53 -8.63
CA GLU A 53 -3.38 -26.31 -8.03
C GLU A 53 -3.78 -26.79 -6.63
N PRO A 54 -4.60 -27.84 -6.55
CA PRO A 54 -5.05 -28.41 -5.28
C PRO A 54 -3.88 -28.81 -4.39
N GLY A 55 -3.91 -28.36 -3.12
CA GLY A 55 -2.84 -28.58 -2.15
C GLY A 55 -1.79 -27.50 -2.10
N ASN A 56 -1.68 -26.61 -3.08
CA ASN A 56 -0.80 -25.45 -3.00
C ASN A 56 -1.52 -24.27 -2.33
N MET A 57 -1.09 -23.91 -1.13
CA MET A 57 -1.56 -22.75 -0.36
C MET A 57 -0.52 -21.62 -0.31
N GLY A 58 0.46 -21.62 -1.20
CA GLY A 58 1.56 -20.67 -1.23
C GLY A 58 2.69 -21.00 -0.25
N LEU A 59 3.56 -20.03 -0.02
CA LEU A 59 4.77 -20.19 0.80
C LEU A 59 4.88 -19.03 1.79
N ALA A 60 5.07 -19.36 3.07
CA ALA A 60 5.49 -18.40 4.07
C ALA A 60 7.02 -18.28 4.04
N GLN A 61 7.56 -17.06 4.07
CA GLN A 61 9.00 -16.80 4.11
C GLN A 61 9.59 -17.03 5.51
N TYR A 62 8.75 -17.03 6.54
CA TYR A 62 9.12 -17.25 7.93
C TYR A 62 8.24 -18.31 8.56
N LYS A 63 8.71 -18.91 9.65
CA LYS A 63 7.78 -19.55 10.60
C LYS A 63 6.96 -18.47 11.31
N GLU A 64 5.72 -18.77 11.62
CA GLU A 64 4.77 -17.79 12.15
C GLU A 64 5.29 -17.08 13.42
N GLU A 65 5.79 -17.83 14.39
CA GLU A 65 6.29 -17.26 15.64
C GLU A 65 7.59 -16.46 15.45
N ASP A 66 8.47 -16.87 14.54
CA ASP A 66 9.71 -16.13 14.23
C ASP A 66 9.36 -14.78 13.58
N PHE A 67 8.37 -14.77 12.69
CA PHE A 67 7.86 -13.54 12.09
C PHE A 67 7.25 -12.60 13.13
N TYR A 68 6.40 -13.12 14.03
CA TYR A 68 5.82 -12.33 15.09
C TYR A 68 6.88 -11.71 16.01
N ALA A 69 7.88 -12.48 16.41
CA ALA A 69 8.98 -11.98 17.25
C ALA A 69 9.79 -10.88 16.56
N LEU A 70 10.02 -11.01 15.25
CA LEU A 70 10.73 -10.00 14.45
C LEU A 70 9.96 -8.68 14.36
N ILE A 71 8.65 -8.75 14.12
CA ILE A 71 7.77 -7.58 14.07
C ILE A 71 7.65 -6.92 15.45
N GLU A 72 7.48 -7.72 16.52
CA GLU A 72 7.46 -7.19 17.89
C GLU A 72 8.73 -6.43 18.21
N LYS A 73 9.90 -6.98 17.87
CA LYS A 73 11.18 -6.32 18.09
C LYS A 73 11.24 -4.96 17.39
N ALA A 74 10.88 -4.90 16.11
CA ALA A 74 10.87 -3.65 15.35
C ALA A 74 9.93 -2.60 15.96
N HIS A 75 8.74 -3.03 16.39
CA HIS A 75 7.77 -2.17 17.06
C HIS A 75 8.27 -1.62 18.40
N LEU A 76 8.87 -2.49 19.24
CA LEU A 76 9.42 -2.10 20.54
C LEU A 76 10.53 -1.06 20.40
N ASP A 77 11.37 -1.21 19.38
CA ASP A 77 12.47 -0.28 19.06
C ASP A 77 12.02 0.98 18.29
N GLY A 78 10.71 1.14 18.06
CA GLY A 78 10.12 2.36 17.49
C GLY A 78 10.20 2.48 15.96
N TYR A 79 10.40 1.37 15.24
CA TYR A 79 10.39 1.39 13.78
C TYR A 79 8.99 1.13 13.22
N GLN A 80 8.61 1.92 12.21
CA GLN A 80 7.53 1.53 11.31
C GLN A 80 7.94 0.26 10.55
N VAL A 81 7.02 -0.67 10.36
CA VAL A 81 7.24 -1.87 9.54
C VAL A 81 6.27 -1.88 8.38
N GLY A 82 6.79 -2.18 7.18
CA GLY A 82 6.00 -2.44 5.98
C GLY A 82 6.19 -3.89 5.57
N VAL A 83 5.11 -4.65 5.53
CA VAL A 83 5.15 -6.08 5.19
C VAL A 83 4.51 -6.31 3.83
N HIS A 84 5.27 -6.88 2.89
CA HIS A 84 4.70 -7.45 1.69
C HIS A 84 3.81 -8.63 2.07
N ALA A 85 2.50 -8.51 1.83
CA ALA A 85 1.52 -9.55 2.07
C ALA A 85 0.44 -9.50 0.99
N ILE A 86 0.39 -10.53 0.16
CA ILE A 86 -0.52 -10.66 -0.99
C ILE A 86 -1.64 -11.64 -0.71
N GLY A 87 -1.35 -12.80 -0.12
CA GLY A 87 -2.33 -13.80 0.21
C GLY A 87 -3.12 -13.46 1.50
N ASP A 88 -4.36 -13.91 1.56
CA ASP A 88 -5.25 -13.63 2.69
C ASP A 88 -4.71 -14.14 4.04
N ARG A 89 -4.03 -15.26 4.06
CA ARG A 89 -3.34 -15.76 5.27
C ARG A 89 -2.09 -14.94 5.59
N GLY A 90 -1.36 -14.47 4.58
CA GLY A 90 -0.20 -13.58 4.76
C GLY A 90 -0.61 -12.23 5.37
N VAL A 91 -1.70 -11.63 4.87
CA VAL A 91 -2.31 -10.42 5.45
C VAL A 91 -2.76 -10.67 6.89
N HIS A 92 -3.44 -11.78 7.14
CA HIS A 92 -3.91 -12.16 8.47
C HIS A 92 -2.76 -12.28 9.48
N TRP A 93 -1.69 -12.98 9.13
CA TRP A 93 -0.51 -13.10 10.00
C TRP A 93 0.14 -11.75 10.25
N THR A 94 0.22 -10.89 9.24
CA THR A 94 0.77 -9.54 9.38
C THR A 94 -0.03 -8.71 10.38
N LEU A 95 -1.37 -8.73 10.28
CA LEU A 95 -2.23 -8.04 11.24
C LEU A 95 -2.14 -8.63 12.64
N ASN A 96 -2.01 -9.96 12.77
CA ASN A 96 -1.76 -10.61 14.06
C ASN A 96 -0.45 -10.14 14.70
N ALA A 97 0.63 -10.05 13.90
CA ALA A 97 1.92 -9.57 14.37
C ALA A 97 1.83 -8.12 14.90
N PHE A 98 1.17 -7.23 14.15
CA PHE A 98 0.97 -5.84 14.56
C PHE A 98 0.09 -5.73 15.82
N GLU A 99 -1.01 -6.47 15.89
CA GLU A 99 -1.89 -6.50 17.05
C GLU A 99 -1.16 -7.01 18.29
N ARG A 100 -0.37 -8.08 18.16
CA ARG A 100 0.44 -8.65 19.24
C ARG A 100 1.47 -7.64 19.75
N ALA A 101 2.16 -6.96 18.86
CA ALA A 101 3.12 -5.92 19.20
C ALA A 101 2.46 -4.75 19.95
N GLN A 102 1.31 -4.27 19.44
CA GLN A 102 0.54 -3.19 20.07
C GLN A 102 -0.06 -3.57 21.43
N LYS A 103 -0.49 -4.83 21.62
CA LYS A 103 -0.94 -5.32 22.93
C LYS A 103 0.16 -5.30 23.97
N LYS A 104 1.41 -5.47 23.53
CA LYS A 104 2.58 -5.51 24.41
C LYS A 104 3.08 -4.13 24.84
N ASP A 105 3.03 -3.14 23.94
CA ASP A 105 3.65 -1.82 24.15
C ASP A 105 2.79 -0.63 23.64
N GLY A 106 1.50 -0.86 23.43
CA GLY A 106 0.57 0.15 22.93
C GLY A 106 0.74 0.46 21.44
N ASN A 107 -0.23 1.20 20.89
CA ASN A 107 -0.09 1.77 19.55
C ASN A 107 0.73 3.06 19.64
N LYS A 108 1.98 2.98 19.24
CA LYS A 108 2.92 4.11 19.27
C LYS A 108 2.73 5.11 18.12
N GLY A 109 1.67 4.99 17.34
CA GLY A 109 1.47 5.81 16.15
C GLY A 109 2.47 5.50 15.02
N LEU A 110 3.06 4.30 15.01
CA LEU A 110 4.09 3.92 14.03
C LEU A 110 3.52 3.70 12.62
N ARG A 111 2.19 3.68 12.47
CA ARG A 111 1.53 3.57 11.15
C ARG A 111 2.08 2.41 10.34
N HIS A 112 2.19 1.22 10.97
CA HIS A 112 2.65 0.01 10.25
C HIS A 112 1.86 -0.18 8.95
N ARG A 113 2.47 -0.84 7.97
CA ARG A 113 1.93 -0.92 6.62
C ARG A 113 1.81 -2.37 6.17
N VAL A 114 0.73 -2.68 5.47
CA VAL A 114 0.64 -3.88 4.63
C VAL A 114 0.81 -3.44 3.19
N GLU A 115 1.93 -3.84 2.59
CA GLU A 115 2.22 -3.58 1.18
C GLU A 115 1.48 -4.60 0.31
N HIS A 116 0.92 -4.17 -0.78
CA HIS A 116 0.07 -4.88 -1.72
C HIS A 116 -1.33 -5.18 -1.17
N ASN A 117 -1.44 -5.84 -0.02
CA ASN A 117 -2.73 -6.11 0.62
C ASN A 117 -3.79 -6.62 -0.37
N THR A 118 -3.41 -7.60 -1.20
CA THR A 118 -4.16 -7.93 -2.41
C THR A 118 -5.41 -8.74 -2.12
N VAL A 119 -5.30 -9.84 -1.36
CA VAL A 119 -6.43 -10.70 -1.00
C VAL A 119 -6.75 -10.55 0.48
N ASN A 120 -8.01 -10.30 0.80
CA ASN A 120 -8.44 -10.10 2.18
C ASN A 120 -9.57 -11.08 2.57
N ILE A 121 -9.66 -11.38 3.86
CA ILE A 121 -10.89 -11.88 4.45
C ILE A 121 -11.65 -10.71 5.08
N LEU A 122 -12.98 -10.75 5.05
CA LEU A 122 -13.82 -9.64 5.54
C LEU A 122 -13.51 -9.22 6.99
N PRO A 123 -13.30 -10.16 7.95
CA PRO A 123 -12.97 -9.77 9.32
C PRO A 123 -11.70 -8.92 9.43
N ASP A 124 -10.69 -9.18 8.60
CA ASP A 124 -9.41 -8.47 8.66
C ASP A 124 -9.50 -7.03 8.14
N THR A 125 -10.45 -6.73 7.25
CA THR A 125 -10.59 -5.38 6.70
C THR A 125 -10.86 -4.32 7.78
N LYS A 126 -11.54 -4.68 8.88
CA LYS A 126 -11.81 -3.78 10.02
C LYS A 126 -10.56 -3.53 10.86
N ARG A 127 -9.70 -4.53 10.96
CA ARG A 127 -8.48 -4.46 11.77
C ARG A 127 -7.50 -3.41 11.28
N PHE A 128 -7.53 -3.05 9.98
CA PHE A 128 -6.71 -1.94 9.49
C PHE A 128 -7.03 -0.63 10.20
N GLY A 129 -8.32 -0.28 10.30
CA GLY A 129 -8.75 0.92 11.04
C GLY A 129 -8.51 0.80 12.55
N GLU A 130 -8.85 -0.34 13.15
CA GLU A 130 -8.72 -0.59 14.59
C GLU A 130 -7.25 -0.53 15.07
N LEU A 131 -6.31 -1.04 14.26
CA LEU A 131 -4.88 -1.07 14.56
C LEU A 131 -4.12 0.16 14.02
N GLY A 132 -4.77 1.05 13.27
CA GLY A 132 -4.11 2.16 12.60
C GLY A 132 -3.08 1.74 11.55
N VAL A 133 -3.32 0.61 10.87
CA VAL A 133 -2.45 0.06 9.83
C VAL A 133 -2.79 0.69 8.48
N VAL A 134 -1.78 1.09 7.74
CA VAL A 134 -1.93 1.63 6.38
C VAL A 134 -2.02 0.49 5.37
N ALA A 135 -3.04 0.51 4.51
CA ALA A 135 -3.12 -0.36 3.35
C ALA A 135 -2.42 0.31 2.15
N SER A 136 -1.19 -0.11 1.88
CA SER A 136 -0.34 0.44 0.82
C SER A 136 -0.46 -0.44 -0.43
N MET A 137 -1.18 0.05 -1.44
CA MET A 137 -1.67 -0.80 -2.53
C MET A 137 -1.32 -0.24 -3.92
N GLN A 138 -1.39 -1.12 -4.93
CA GLN A 138 -1.06 -0.80 -6.31
C GLN A 138 -2.20 -1.25 -7.23
N PRO A 139 -3.10 -0.37 -7.63
CA PRO A 139 -4.30 -0.72 -8.38
C PRO A 139 -4.05 -1.45 -9.69
N ASN A 140 -2.89 -1.26 -10.30
CA ASN A 140 -2.55 -1.78 -11.63
C ASN A 140 -1.82 -3.14 -11.63
N ILE A 141 -1.44 -3.68 -10.45
CA ILE A 141 -0.61 -4.90 -10.37
C ILE A 141 -1.43 -6.20 -10.45
N THR A 142 -2.67 -6.20 -9.99
CA THR A 142 -3.39 -7.43 -9.65
C THR A 142 -4.03 -8.18 -10.82
N GLY A 143 -3.78 -7.76 -12.06
CA GLY A 143 -4.29 -8.41 -13.27
C GLY A 143 -5.79 -8.21 -13.50
N ASN A 144 -6.31 -8.83 -14.57
CA ASN A 144 -7.72 -8.76 -14.89
C ASN A 144 -8.55 -9.81 -14.13
N GLU A 145 -9.87 -9.65 -14.16
CA GLU A 145 -10.81 -10.51 -13.43
C GLU A 145 -10.75 -11.99 -13.84
N LEU A 146 -10.57 -12.27 -15.13
CA LEU A 146 -10.45 -13.66 -15.62
C LEU A 146 -9.26 -14.38 -14.97
N TYR A 147 -8.12 -13.69 -14.92
CA TYR A 147 -6.91 -14.19 -14.28
C TYR A 147 -7.11 -14.46 -12.79
N ARG A 148 -7.77 -13.54 -12.07
CA ARG A 148 -8.07 -13.68 -10.64
C ARG A 148 -8.96 -14.90 -10.38
N ARG A 149 -10.02 -15.08 -11.19
CA ARG A 149 -10.93 -16.24 -11.08
C ARG A 149 -10.24 -17.55 -11.38
N MET A 150 -9.34 -17.57 -12.34
CA MET A 150 -8.56 -18.76 -12.66
C MET A 150 -7.68 -19.19 -11.47
N ARG A 151 -7.00 -18.23 -10.84
CA ARG A 151 -6.11 -18.49 -9.70
C ARG A 151 -6.83 -18.80 -8.39
N LEU A 152 -7.91 -18.09 -8.10
CA LEU A 152 -8.54 -18.05 -6.79
C LEU A 152 -9.96 -18.65 -6.76
N GLY A 153 -10.57 -18.89 -7.92
CA GLY A 153 -12.00 -19.17 -8.02
C GLY A 153 -12.84 -17.88 -7.89
N ILE A 154 -14.15 -18.00 -8.17
CA ILE A 154 -15.08 -16.86 -8.29
C ILE A 154 -15.20 -16.11 -6.95
N GLU A 155 -15.39 -16.84 -5.86
CA GLU A 155 -15.66 -16.21 -4.55
C GLU A 155 -14.44 -15.47 -3.98
N ARG A 156 -13.26 -16.06 -4.08
CA ARG A 156 -12.04 -15.40 -3.59
C ARG A 156 -11.56 -14.27 -4.51
N ALA A 157 -11.83 -14.35 -5.81
CA ALA A 157 -11.55 -13.26 -6.75
C ALA A 157 -12.26 -11.94 -6.36
N ARG A 158 -13.43 -12.03 -5.72
CA ARG A 158 -14.15 -10.86 -5.17
C ARG A 158 -13.43 -10.20 -4.00
N ARG A 159 -12.56 -10.95 -3.31
CA ARG A 159 -11.80 -10.47 -2.15
C ARG A 159 -10.44 -9.87 -2.53
N VAL A 160 -10.16 -9.77 -3.82
CA VAL A 160 -8.97 -9.07 -4.34
C VAL A 160 -9.27 -7.59 -4.39
N ASP A 161 -8.38 -6.75 -3.85
CA ASP A 161 -8.48 -5.29 -3.91
C ASP A 161 -9.81 -4.73 -3.36
N MET A 162 -10.11 -5.03 -2.12
CA MET A 162 -11.32 -4.59 -1.43
C MET A 162 -11.21 -3.12 -0.97
N TRP A 163 -10.95 -2.21 -1.90
CA TRP A 163 -10.58 -0.83 -1.62
C TRP A 163 -11.66 -0.04 -0.88
N LYS A 164 -12.91 -0.11 -1.38
CA LYS A 164 -14.03 0.60 -0.75
C LYS A 164 -14.43 -0.01 0.58
N THR A 165 -14.36 -1.34 0.66
CA THR A 165 -14.60 -2.06 1.91
C THR A 165 -13.56 -1.69 2.98
N LEU A 166 -12.27 -1.66 2.65
CA LEU A 166 -11.21 -1.20 3.55
C LEU A 166 -11.46 0.24 4.02
N LEU A 167 -11.73 1.15 3.08
CA LEU A 167 -12.01 2.55 3.38
C LEU A 167 -13.22 2.70 4.31
N ASN A 168 -14.32 2.01 4.03
CA ASN A 168 -15.54 2.05 4.85
C ASN A 168 -15.31 1.47 6.25
N ASN A 169 -14.32 0.60 6.42
CA ASN A 169 -13.90 0.05 7.70
C ASN A 169 -12.81 0.87 8.40
N GLY A 170 -12.54 2.09 7.94
CA GLY A 170 -11.62 3.03 8.58
C GLY A 170 -10.15 2.84 8.24
N ALA A 171 -9.81 1.97 7.29
CA ALA A 171 -8.44 1.85 6.83
C ALA A 171 -7.97 3.14 6.14
N LEU A 172 -6.75 3.56 6.40
CA LEU A 172 -6.08 4.57 5.59
C LEU A 172 -5.43 3.88 4.40
N LEU A 173 -5.78 4.35 3.20
CA LEU A 173 -5.24 3.82 1.95
C LEU A 173 -4.07 4.69 1.47
N ALA A 174 -3.07 4.07 0.85
CA ALA A 174 -1.98 4.76 0.18
C ALA A 174 -1.70 4.07 -1.17
N TRP A 175 -1.72 4.85 -2.25
CA TRP A 175 -1.52 4.31 -3.60
C TRP A 175 -0.08 4.50 -4.08
N GLY A 176 0.40 3.53 -4.82
CA GLY A 176 1.68 3.56 -5.51
C GLY A 176 1.65 2.69 -6.77
N THR A 177 2.78 2.56 -7.45
CA THR A 177 2.93 1.74 -8.66
C THR A 177 3.80 0.52 -8.45
N ASP A 178 4.66 0.53 -7.43
CA ASP A 178 5.71 -0.49 -7.25
C ASP A 178 6.61 -0.62 -8.49
N TRP A 179 6.97 0.55 -9.08
CA TRP A 179 7.87 0.56 -10.23
C TRP A 179 9.20 -0.15 -9.90
N PRO A 180 9.71 -1.01 -10.79
CA PRO A 180 9.33 -1.23 -12.20
C PRO A 180 8.31 -2.37 -12.43
N VAL A 181 7.67 -2.90 -11.39
CA VAL A 181 6.66 -3.96 -11.53
C VAL A 181 5.45 -3.46 -12.33
N SER A 182 5.08 -2.21 -12.13
CA SER A 182 4.02 -1.52 -12.87
C SER A 182 4.55 -0.17 -13.40
N PRO A 183 3.99 0.38 -14.50
CA PRO A 183 4.37 1.68 -15.01
C PRO A 183 4.21 2.79 -13.97
N LEU A 184 5.07 3.82 -14.03
CA LEU A 184 4.97 5.00 -13.16
C LEU A 184 3.73 5.89 -13.43
N ASN A 185 2.99 5.63 -14.49
CA ASN A 185 1.86 6.45 -14.91
C ASN A 185 0.71 6.41 -13.90
N PRO A 186 0.43 7.47 -13.13
CA PRO A 186 -0.64 7.47 -12.14
C PRO A 186 -2.04 7.45 -12.77
N MET A 187 -2.20 7.84 -14.04
CA MET A 187 -3.51 7.88 -14.72
C MET A 187 -4.09 6.47 -14.88
N GLU A 188 -3.25 5.46 -15.11
CA GLU A 188 -3.68 4.07 -15.18
C GLU A 188 -4.24 3.60 -13.82
N ASN A 189 -3.58 3.93 -12.73
CA ASN A 189 -4.06 3.61 -11.39
C ASN A 189 -5.36 4.35 -11.05
N LEU A 190 -5.46 5.65 -11.34
CA LEU A 190 -6.69 6.42 -11.12
C LEU A 190 -7.85 5.84 -11.94
N TYR A 191 -7.59 5.44 -13.19
CA TYR A 191 -8.59 4.77 -14.02
C TYR A 191 -9.08 3.46 -13.36
N GLN A 192 -8.17 2.59 -12.90
CA GLN A 192 -8.52 1.33 -12.25
C GLN A 192 -9.36 1.56 -10.97
N LEU A 193 -8.99 2.55 -10.17
CA LEU A 193 -9.71 2.86 -8.92
C LEU A 193 -11.17 3.24 -9.14
N VAL A 194 -11.50 3.93 -10.24
CA VAL A 194 -12.87 4.39 -10.52
C VAL A 194 -13.66 3.45 -11.46
N THR A 195 -12.98 2.48 -12.11
CA THR A 195 -13.62 1.55 -13.08
C THR A 195 -13.55 0.08 -12.67
N ARG A 196 -13.14 -0.21 -11.43
CA ARG A 196 -13.05 -1.56 -10.88
C ARG A 196 -14.18 -2.47 -11.38
N PHE A 197 -13.87 -3.75 -11.69
CA PHE A 197 -14.84 -4.73 -12.19
C PHE A 197 -16.04 -4.91 -11.24
N TYR A 198 -15.78 -4.94 -9.94
CA TYR A 198 -16.82 -4.96 -8.90
C TYR A 198 -17.21 -3.50 -8.54
N PRO A 199 -18.42 -3.02 -8.94
CA PRO A 199 -18.81 -1.63 -8.72
C PRO A 199 -18.82 -1.19 -7.25
N GLU A 200 -19.11 -2.12 -6.35
CA GLU A 200 -19.12 -1.91 -4.90
C GLU A 200 -17.74 -1.54 -4.32
N GLU A 201 -16.67 -1.90 -5.02
CA GLU A 201 -15.29 -1.58 -4.61
C GLU A 201 -14.70 -0.38 -5.36
N ARG A 202 -15.48 0.30 -6.21
CA ARG A 202 -15.03 1.52 -6.89
C ARG A 202 -14.93 2.69 -5.92
N LEU A 203 -13.91 3.50 -6.13
CA LEU A 203 -13.75 4.77 -5.45
C LEU A 203 -14.31 5.91 -6.30
N THR A 204 -14.70 6.99 -5.65
CA THR A 204 -14.90 8.28 -6.34
C THR A 204 -13.55 8.85 -6.76
N MET A 205 -13.54 9.74 -7.75
CA MET A 205 -12.28 10.41 -8.16
C MET A 205 -11.65 11.20 -7.01
N ALA A 206 -12.46 11.81 -6.15
CA ALA A 206 -11.99 12.53 -4.96
C ALA A 206 -11.25 11.61 -3.99
N GLU A 207 -11.80 10.41 -3.71
CA GLU A 207 -11.15 9.39 -2.87
C GLU A 207 -9.87 8.87 -3.53
N ALA A 208 -9.90 8.60 -4.85
CA ALA A 208 -8.76 8.12 -5.61
C ALA A 208 -7.58 9.11 -5.52
N ILE A 209 -7.81 10.39 -5.80
CA ILE A 209 -6.79 11.45 -5.74
C ILE A 209 -6.32 11.64 -4.29
N LYS A 210 -7.25 11.73 -3.31
CA LYS A 210 -6.89 11.91 -1.91
C LYS A 210 -5.87 10.88 -1.45
N PHE A 211 -6.12 9.60 -1.73
CA PHE A 211 -5.24 8.54 -1.28
C PHE A 211 -4.05 8.28 -2.21
N TYR A 212 -3.98 8.99 -3.35
CA TYR A 212 -2.79 9.04 -4.20
C TYR A 212 -1.82 10.17 -3.82
N THR A 213 -2.28 11.14 -3.03
CA THR A 213 -1.50 12.31 -2.57
C THR A 213 -1.34 12.33 -1.06
N PHE A 214 -2.42 12.53 -0.31
CA PHE A 214 -2.41 12.53 1.15
C PHE A 214 -2.03 11.16 1.75
N GLY A 215 -2.53 10.07 1.18
CA GLY A 215 -2.27 8.72 1.71
C GLY A 215 -0.79 8.38 1.83
N PRO A 216 0.03 8.49 0.76
CA PRO A 216 1.47 8.28 0.83
C PRO A 216 2.19 9.27 1.76
N ALA A 217 1.77 10.54 1.78
CA ALA A 217 2.32 11.55 2.69
C ALA A 217 2.10 11.13 4.16
N TYR A 218 0.88 10.72 4.50
CA TYR A 218 0.56 10.19 5.83
C TYR A 218 1.37 8.94 6.17
N ALA A 219 1.49 8.01 5.23
CA ALA A 219 2.24 6.77 5.44
C ALA A 219 3.74 7.02 5.69
N SER A 220 4.28 8.15 5.24
CA SER A 220 5.66 8.58 5.44
C SER A 220 5.85 9.66 6.52
N PHE A 221 4.79 9.99 7.29
CA PHE A 221 4.82 11.05 8.32
C PHE A 221 5.15 12.44 7.76
N GLU A 222 4.62 12.76 6.60
CA GLU A 222 4.89 14.00 5.87
C GLU A 222 3.60 14.77 5.50
N GLU A 223 2.45 14.36 6.03
CA GLU A 223 1.16 14.99 5.76
C GLU A 223 1.07 16.45 6.22
N ASP A 224 1.91 16.85 7.16
CA ASP A 224 1.98 18.24 7.64
C ASP A 224 2.70 19.16 6.65
N ILE A 225 3.56 18.59 5.78
CA ILE A 225 4.37 19.37 4.83
C ILE A 225 3.97 19.16 3.36
N LYS A 226 3.28 18.07 3.01
CA LYS A 226 2.85 17.74 1.63
C LYS A 226 1.61 16.85 1.60
N GLY A 227 1.15 16.50 0.39
CA GLY A 227 0.00 15.60 0.16
C GLY A 227 -1.32 16.33 -0.04
N THR A 228 -1.41 17.62 0.31
CA THR A 228 -2.55 18.50 0.04
C THR A 228 -2.05 19.89 -0.38
N LEU A 229 -2.90 20.65 -1.11
CA LEU A 229 -2.62 22.03 -1.50
C LEU A 229 -3.19 22.99 -0.42
N GLU A 230 -2.39 23.23 0.60
CA GLU A 230 -2.76 24.09 1.73
C GLU A 230 -1.66 25.12 2.02
N VAL A 231 -2.04 26.28 2.55
CA VAL A 231 -1.08 27.33 2.95
C VAL A 231 -0.15 26.79 4.03
N GLY A 232 1.15 26.95 3.82
CA GLY A 232 2.19 26.47 4.75
C GLY A 232 2.80 25.13 4.36
N LYS A 233 2.25 24.41 3.40
CA LYS A 233 2.84 23.18 2.85
C LYS A 233 3.75 23.47 1.66
N LEU A 234 4.57 22.48 1.30
CA LEU A 234 5.41 22.53 0.10
C LEU A 234 4.55 22.77 -1.14
N ALA A 235 5.02 23.64 -2.02
CA ALA A 235 4.38 23.91 -3.29
C ALA A 235 4.74 22.81 -4.32
N ASP A 236 4.35 21.57 -3.98
CA ASP A 236 4.51 20.37 -4.82
C ASP A 236 3.19 20.07 -5.49
N MET A 237 3.12 20.28 -6.80
CA MET A 237 1.86 20.12 -7.54
C MET A 237 2.09 19.70 -8.99
N VAL A 238 1.04 19.16 -9.60
CA VAL A 238 0.98 18.89 -11.04
C VAL A 238 -0.19 19.65 -11.66
N VAL A 239 0.00 20.10 -12.88
CA VAL A 239 -1.07 20.66 -13.72
C VAL A 239 -1.38 19.63 -14.80
N LEU A 240 -2.64 19.24 -14.88
CA LEU A 240 -3.13 18.21 -15.81
C LEU A 240 -3.84 18.87 -17.01
N SER A 241 -3.83 18.20 -18.15
CA SER A 241 -4.49 18.65 -19.38
C SER A 241 -6.02 18.57 -19.34
N LYS A 242 -6.58 17.83 -18.34
CA LYS A 242 -8.03 17.61 -18.21
C LYS A 242 -8.45 17.69 -16.75
N ASP A 243 -9.70 18.09 -16.53
CA ASP A 243 -10.36 18.05 -15.23
C ASP A 243 -10.88 16.63 -14.96
N LEU A 244 -10.16 15.87 -14.15
CA LEU A 244 -10.47 14.47 -13.84
C LEU A 244 -11.84 14.27 -13.18
N PHE A 245 -12.43 15.31 -12.61
CA PHE A 245 -13.75 15.24 -11.96
C PHE A 245 -14.92 15.31 -12.95
N ASN A 246 -14.69 15.90 -14.14
CA ASN A 246 -15.72 16.20 -15.11
C ASN A 246 -15.56 15.50 -16.46
N ILE A 247 -14.70 14.49 -16.55
CA ILE A 247 -14.48 13.69 -17.78
C ILE A 247 -14.97 12.26 -17.63
N PRO A 248 -15.36 11.58 -18.74
CA PRO A 248 -15.61 10.15 -18.73
C PRO A 248 -14.35 9.37 -18.30
N PRO A 249 -14.50 8.22 -17.59
CA PRO A 249 -13.34 7.47 -17.10
C PRO A 249 -12.29 7.13 -18.16
N GLN A 250 -12.70 6.83 -19.41
CA GLN A 250 -11.79 6.50 -20.52
C GLN A 250 -10.87 7.67 -20.90
N GLU A 251 -11.29 8.90 -20.62
CA GLU A 251 -10.49 10.10 -20.89
C GLU A 251 -9.38 10.32 -19.85
N ILE A 252 -9.47 9.65 -18.68
CA ILE A 252 -8.40 9.66 -17.68
C ILE A 252 -7.09 9.16 -18.28
N LEU A 253 -7.15 8.06 -19.04
CA LEU A 253 -5.97 7.46 -19.69
C LEU A 253 -5.29 8.36 -20.74
N LYS A 254 -6.01 9.39 -21.22
CA LYS A 254 -5.52 10.38 -22.19
C LYS A 254 -5.16 11.71 -21.52
N THR A 255 -5.17 11.76 -20.20
CA THR A 255 -4.78 12.95 -19.45
C THR A 255 -3.27 13.03 -19.37
N GLU A 256 -2.74 14.18 -19.70
CA GLU A 256 -1.30 14.44 -19.71
C GLU A 256 -0.92 15.39 -18.57
N VAL A 257 0.30 15.25 -18.09
CA VAL A 257 0.90 16.24 -17.18
C VAL A 257 1.44 17.38 -18.02
N LEU A 258 0.93 18.58 -17.79
CA LEU A 258 1.41 19.80 -18.46
C LEU A 258 2.58 20.43 -17.71
N TYR A 259 2.49 20.45 -16.36
CA TYR A 259 3.57 20.94 -15.50
C TYR A 259 3.72 20.03 -14.28
N THR A 260 4.99 19.84 -13.87
CA THR A 260 5.32 19.35 -12.53
C THR A 260 6.08 20.46 -11.81
N ILE A 261 5.61 20.81 -10.62
CA ILE A 261 6.15 21.87 -9.78
C ILE A 261 6.62 21.22 -8.48
N LEU A 262 7.88 21.46 -8.11
CA LEU A 262 8.49 20.96 -6.87
C LEU A 262 9.06 22.14 -6.08
N GLY A 263 8.62 22.33 -4.86
CA GLY A 263 9.03 23.47 -4.02
C GLY A 263 8.79 24.83 -4.70
N GLY A 264 7.70 24.95 -5.48
CA GLY A 264 7.36 26.16 -6.24
C GLY A 264 8.15 26.36 -7.55
N ARG A 265 9.05 25.43 -7.91
CA ARG A 265 9.82 25.49 -9.16
C ARG A 265 9.24 24.55 -10.20
N ILE A 266 9.09 25.01 -11.44
CA ILE A 266 8.72 24.15 -12.56
C ILE A 266 9.92 23.24 -12.87
N VAL A 267 9.76 21.93 -12.63
CA VAL A 267 10.79 20.90 -12.91
C VAL A 267 10.48 20.11 -14.18
N TYR A 268 9.25 20.19 -14.66
CA TYR A 268 8.82 19.65 -15.94
C TYR A 268 7.75 20.55 -16.53
N GLN A 269 7.85 20.79 -17.82
CA GLN A 269 6.84 21.43 -18.67
C GLN A 269 6.75 20.63 -19.96
N LYS A 270 5.52 20.27 -20.34
CA LYS A 270 5.28 19.60 -21.61
C LYS A 270 5.58 20.59 -22.76
N ASP A 271 6.35 20.12 -23.74
CA ASP A 271 6.55 20.87 -25.00
C ASP A 271 5.23 21.03 -25.76
N GLU A 272 5.06 22.15 -26.47
CA GLU A 272 3.89 22.45 -27.29
C GLU A 272 3.70 21.49 -28.46
#